data_2ddd6234344c92454d488c32c627b556
#
_entry.id   2ddd6234344c92454d488c32c627b556
#
_cell.length_a   1.000
_cell.length_b   1.000
_cell.length_c   1.000
_cell.angle_alpha   90.00
_cell.angle_beta   90.00
_cell.angle_gamma   90.00
#
_symmetry.space_group_name_H-M   'P 1'
#
loop_
_entity.id
_entity.type
_entity.pdbx_description
1 polymer ?
#
loop_
_entity_poly.entity_id
_entity_poly.type
_entity_poly.pdbx_seq_one_letter_code
_entity_poly.pdbx_strand_id
1 'polypeptide(L)'
;VGGADDVDTQPTLGFQRVIQRAMLHVQSSGKKEVTGANVLVAIFGEKDSHAVFFLHQQGITRLDVVNFISHGVAKIPEGATKPESAETDVEVDAAPTGALENFTLNLNLQVLAGKIDPLIGRGPEIERVIQTLCRRRKNNPLLVGEAGVGKTAIAEGLARRIVEKDIPEVLANAVVYSLDMGALLAGTKYRGDFEQRLKAVMKQLAEKPEAILFIDEIHTLIGAGAASGGTLDASNLLKPALSNGTLKCIGATTYQEYRGIFEKDHALSRRFQKVDVVEPSIAETIEILKGLKSRFEEHHKVKYSASALVSAAELAAKYINDRHLPDKAIDVIDEAGAAQRIL
;
A
#
# COMPACT_ATOMS: atom_id res chain seq x y z
N VAL A 1 -3.52 -26.91 57.07
CA VAL A 1 -2.16 -26.50 57.36
C VAL A 1 -1.29 -27.73 57.27
N GLY A 2 -0.88 -28.16 56.14
CA GLY A 2 0.02 -29.26 55.88
C GLY A 2 1.32 -28.73 55.33
N GLY A 3 2.44 -29.25 55.79
CA GLY A 3 3.77 -28.82 55.52
C GLY A 3 4.15 -28.90 54.04
N ALA A 4 5.05 -28.05 53.70
CA ALA A 4 5.70 -27.98 52.40
C ALA A 4 6.63 -29.20 52.24
N ASP A 5 6.23 -30.11 51.40
CA ASP A 5 7.18 -30.94 50.68
C ASP A 5 7.49 -30.18 49.38
N ASP A 6 8.76 -29.98 49.12
CA ASP A 6 9.30 -29.46 47.84
C ASP A 6 8.92 -30.43 46.70
N VAL A 7 7.71 -30.30 46.20
CA VAL A 7 7.29 -31.06 45.03
C VAL A 7 7.78 -30.22 43.81
N ASP A 8 8.84 -30.71 43.18
CA ASP A 8 9.31 -30.22 41.88
C ASP A 8 8.13 -30.17 40.91
N THR A 9 7.64 -28.98 40.64
CA THR A 9 6.52 -28.76 39.72
C THR A 9 6.99 -29.06 38.29
N GLN A 10 6.57 -30.22 37.78
CA GLN A 10 6.84 -30.57 36.39
C GLN A 10 5.85 -29.87 35.46
N PRO A 11 6.34 -29.20 34.39
CA PRO A 11 5.47 -28.54 33.41
C PRO A 11 4.63 -29.57 32.64
N THR A 12 3.34 -29.30 32.52
CA THR A 12 2.42 -30.16 31.78
C THR A 12 2.80 -30.23 30.30
N LEU A 13 2.39 -31.28 29.59
CA LEU A 13 2.60 -31.45 28.15
C LEU A 13 2.00 -30.29 27.35
N GLY A 14 0.87 -29.73 27.77
CA GLY A 14 0.26 -28.57 27.17
C GLY A 14 1.16 -27.31 27.27
N PHE A 15 1.74 -27.09 28.44
CA PHE A 15 2.68 -25.99 28.65
C PHE A 15 3.95 -26.15 27.81
N GLN A 16 4.50 -27.33 27.70
CA GLN A 16 5.67 -27.62 26.88
C GLN A 16 5.37 -27.33 25.38
N ARG A 17 4.20 -27.74 24.87
CA ARG A 17 3.77 -27.46 23.50
C ARG A 17 3.61 -25.96 23.22
N VAL A 18 3.08 -25.20 24.19
CA VAL A 18 2.96 -23.75 24.08
C VAL A 18 4.32 -23.08 23.93
N ILE A 19 5.29 -23.48 24.79
CA ILE A 19 6.65 -22.92 24.72
C ILE A 19 7.35 -23.31 23.43
N GLN A 20 7.26 -24.56 22.99
CA GLN A 20 7.81 -24.98 21.69
C GLN A 20 7.20 -24.18 20.52
N ARG A 21 5.88 -23.99 20.52
CA ARG A 21 5.19 -23.21 19.49
C ARG A 21 5.62 -21.74 19.49
N ALA A 22 5.80 -21.15 20.68
CA ALA A 22 6.31 -19.79 20.81
C ALA A 22 7.74 -19.66 20.27
N MET A 23 8.63 -20.64 20.57
CA MET A 23 9.99 -20.69 20.06
C MET A 23 10.02 -20.81 18.53
N LEU A 24 9.25 -21.73 17.95
CA LEU A 24 9.17 -21.92 16.51
C LEU A 24 8.67 -20.65 15.80
N HIS A 25 7.69 -19.96 16.39
CA HIS A 25 7.15 -18.72 15.84
C HIS A 25 8.19 -17.58 15.85
N VAL A 26 8.98 -17.48 16.92
CA VAL A 26 10.06 -16.49 17.03
C VAL A 26 11.18 -16.80 16.04
N GLN A 27 11.56 -18.08 15.92
CA GLN A 27 12.59 -18.53 15.01
C GLN A 27 12.20 -18.30 13.53
N SER A 28 10.93 -18.52 13.17
CA SER A 28 10.41 -18.27 11.82
C SER A 28 10.29 -16.76 11.48
N SER A 29 10.15 -15.90 12.51
CA SER A 29 10.07 -14.45 12.36
C SER A 29 11.42 -13.72 12.44
N GLY A 30 12.54 -14.46 12.51
CA GLY A 30 13.89 -13.89 12.56
C GLY A 30 14.25 -13.15 13.85
N LYS A 31 13.41 -13.24 14.90
CA LYS A 31 13.66 -12.65 16.21
C LYS A 31 14.52 -13.59 17.07
N LYS A 32 15.35 -13.02 17.94
CA LYS A 32 16.30 -13.79 18.77
C LYS A 32 15.79 -14.14 20.16
N GLU A 33 14.70 -13.53 20.61
CA GLU A 33 14.18 -13.69 21.98
C GLU A 33 12.69 -14.01 21.98
N VAL A 34 12.29 -14.97 22.84
CA VAL A 34 10.88 -15.30 23.08
C VAL A 34 10.36 -14.39 24.17
N THR A 35 9.40 -13.55 23.84
CA THR A 35 8.74 -12.65 24.80
C THR A 35 7.46 -13.26 25.35
N GLY A 36 6.96 -12.74 26.50
CA GLY A 36 5.66 -13.14 27.04
C GLY A 36 4.50 -12.95 26.05
N ALA A 37 4.60 -11.96 25.17
CA ALA A 37 3.66 -11.72 24.08
C ALA A 37 3.59 -12.90 23.09
N ASN A 38 4.73 -13.47 22.72
CA ASN A 38 4.79 -14.65 21.85
C ASN A 38 4.15 -15.87 22.51
N VAL A 39 4.37 -16.04 23.83
CA VAL A 39 3.76 -17.12 24.61
C VAL A 39 2.25 -16.94 24.70
N LEU A 40 1.76 -15.72 24.93
CA LEU A 40 0.33 -15.42 24.97
C LEU A 40 -0.38 -15.78 23.65
N VAL A 41 0.21 -15.44 22.50
CA VAL A 41 -0.32 -15.84 21.18
C VAL A 41 -0.31 -17.36 21.00
N ALA A 42 0.75 -18.03 21.48
CA ALA A 42 0.90 -19.49 21.36
C ALA A 42 -0.11 -20.27 22.23
N ILE A 43 -0.57 -19.71 23.36
CA ILE A 43 -1.58 -20.32 24.26
C ILE A 43 -2.90 -20.57 23.52
N PHE A 44 -3.33 -19.69 22.62
CA PHE A 44 -4.55 -19.87 21.81
C PHE A 44 -4.52 -21.11 20.90
N GLY A 45 -3.38 -21.73 20.72
CA GLY A 45 -3.27 -23.01 20.02
C GLY A 45 -3.63 -24.24 20.84
N GLU A 46 -3.84 -24.11 22.18
CA GLU A 46 -4.28 -25.18 23.07
C GLU A 46 -5.78 -25.03 23.35
N LYS A 47 -6.61 -25.74 22.56
CA LYS A 47 -8.08 -25.63 22.64
C LYS A 47 -8.67 -25.98 23.99
N ASP A 48 -8.01 -26.88 24.74
CA ASP A 48 -8.47 -27.36 26.05
C ASP A 48 -7.88 -26.54 27.23
N SER A 49 -7.25 -25.40 26.93
CA SER A 49 -6.65 -24.55 27.97
C SER A 49 -7.71 -23.69 28.66
N HIS A 50 -7.80 -23.78 29.99
CA HIS A 50 -8.64 -22.87 30.77
C HIS A 50 -8.29 -21.42 30.59
N ALA A 51 -7.03 -21.09 30.32
CA ALA A 51 -6.61 -19.71 29.98
C ALA A 51 -7.29 -19.20 28.70
N VAL A 52 -7.37 -20.04 27.67
CA VAL A 52 -8.07 -19.71 26.43
C VAL A 52 -9.57 -19.53 26.66
N PHE A 53 -10.17 -20.42 27.48
CA PHE A 53 -11.57 -20.30 27.84
C PHE A 53 -11.87 -18.97 28.54
N PHE A 54 -11.08 -18.56 29.53
CA PHE A 54 -11.27 -17.29 30.21
C PHE A 54 -11.05 -16.08 29.29
N LEU A 55 -10.06 -16.13 28.40
CA LEU A 55 -9.83 -15.07 27.41
C LEU A 55 -11.01 -14.92 26.45
N HIS A 56 -11.58 -16.05 25.99
CA HIS A 56 -12.78 -16.04 25.16
C HIS A 56 -14.01 -15.53 25.89
N GLN A 57 -14.19 -15.86 27.19
CA GLN A 57 -15.27 -15.29 28.01
C GLN A 57 -15.19 -13.76 28.12
N GLN A 58 -13.99 -13.21 28.09
CA GLN A 58 -13.77 -11.75 28.07
C GLN A 58 -13.83 -11.17 26.64
N GLY A 59 -14.25 -11.96 25.66
CA GLY A 59 -14.36 -11.54 24.27
C GLY A 59 -12.99 -11.30 23.60
N ILE A 60 -11.90 -11.81 24.19
CA ILE A 60 -10.55 -11.65 23.65
C ILE A 60 -10.24 -12.85 22.75
N THR A 61 -9.98 -12.57 21.47
CA THR A 61 -9.59 -13.57 20.49
C THR A 61 -8.07 -13.54 20.25
N ARG A 62 -7.55 -14.60 19.63
CA ARG A 62 -6.13 -14.64 19.21
C ARG A 62 -5.77 -13.43 18.34
N LEU A 63 -6.68 -13.01 17.47
CA LEU A 63 -6.49 -11.87 16.57
C LEU A 63 -6.36 -10.54 17.34
N ASP A 64 -7.19 -10.36 18.38
CA ASP A 64 -7.13 -9.16 19.23
C ASP A 64 -5.76 -9.05 19.92
N VAL A 65 -5.22 -10.18 20.40
CA VAL A 65 -3.89 -10.22 21.03
C VAL A 65 -2.78 -9.95 20.03
N VAL A 66 -2.85 -10.52 18.83
CA VAL A 66 -1.87 -10.26 17.76
C VAL A 66 -1.90 -8.79 17.33
N ASN A 67 -3.08 -8.22 17.14
CA ASN A 67 -3.25 -6.81 16.80
C ASN A 67 -2.72 -5.87 17.88
N PHE A 68 -2.99 -6.19 19.15
CA PHE A 68 -2.45 -5.40 20.25
C PHE A 68 -0.91 -5.43 20.32
N ILE A 69 -0.31 -6.60 20.12
CA ILE A 69 1.16 -6.76 20.14
C ILE A 69 1.83 -6.09 18.94
N SER A 70 1.16 -6.12 17.77
CA SER A 70 1.74 -5.59 16.52
C SER A 70 1.50 -4.09 16.32
N HIS A 71 0.36 -3.57 16.80
CA HIS A 71 -0.11 -2.21 16.49
C HIS A 71 -0.48 -1.37 17.71
N GLY A 72 -0.44 -1.93 18.93
CA GLY A 72 -0.80 -1.21 20.16
C GLY A 72 -2.28 -0.82 20.28
N VAL A 73 -3.15 -1.37 19.44
CA VAL A 73 -4.59 -1.02 19.41
C VAL A 73 -5.34 -1.87 20.45
N ALA A 74 -5.81 -1.23 21.52
CA ALA A 74 -6.67 -1.85 22.52
C ALA A 74 -8.13 -1.90 22.03
N LYS A 75 -8.83 -3.01 22.28
CA LYS A 75 -10.26 -3.13 21.99
C LYS A 75 -11.07 -2.25 22.95
N ILE A 76 -11.85 -1.32 22.40
CA ILE A 76 -12.82 -0.53 23.18
C ILE A 76 -14.04 -1.45 23.43
N PRO A 77 -14.55 -1.59 24.66
CA PRO A 77 -15.72 -2.42 24.92
C PRO A 77 -16.97 -1.75 24.36
N GLU A 78 -17.57 -2.33 23.32
CA GLU A 78 -18.92 -2.00 22.90
C GLU A 78 -19.92 -2.74 23.80
N GLY A 79 -20.86 -1.97 24.35
CA GLY A 79 -21.94 -2.48 25.18
C GLY A 79 -22.96 -3.30 24.40
N ALA A 80 -23.23 -4.48 24.94
CA ALA A 80 -24.44 -5.31 24.91
C ALA A 80 -25.37 -5.32 23.68
N THR A 81 -25.48 -6.45 23.00
CA THR A 81 -26.62 -7.38 23.02
C THR A 81 -26.37 -8.59 22.13
N LYS A 82 -26.56 -9.78 22.71
CA LYS A 82 -26.65 -11.08 22.03
C LYS A 82 -28.02 -11.24 21.34
N PRO A 83 -28.19 -12.13 20.34
CA PRO A 83 -28.65 -13.48 20.72
C PRO A 83 -27.94 -14.66 20.00
N GLU A 84 -28.19 -15.80 20.59
CA GLU A 84 -27.70 -17.14 20.35
C GLU A 84 -28.13 -17.80 19.02
N SER A 85 -27.29 -18.78 18.68
CA SER A 85 -27.57 -20.06 18.01
C SER A 85 -27.72 -20.12 16.50
N ALA A 86 -26.84 -20.82 15.86
CA ALA A 86 -27.02 -22.09 15.15
C ALA A 86 -25.78 -22.42 14.32
N GLU A 87 -25.23 -23.58 14.56
CA GLU A 87 -24.23 -24.23 13.71
C GLU A 87 -24.87 -24.51 12.35
N THR A 88 -24.33 -23.92 11.32
CA THR A 88 -24.39 -24.44 9.96
C THR A 88 -23.13 -23.99 9.23
N ASP A 89 -22.37 -24.96 8.75
CA ASP A 89 -21.26 -24.79 7.83
C ASP A 89 -21.75 -24.03 6.58
N VAL A 90 -21.53 -22.72 6.58
CA VAL A 90 -21.56 -21.90 5.39
C VAL A 90 -20.28 -21.10 5.42
N GLU A 91 -19.41 -21.32 4.44
CA GLU A 91 -18.31 -20.43 4.11
C GLU A 91 -18.86 -19.02 3.94
N VAL A 92 -18.90 -18.25 5.02
CA VAL A 92 -19.22 -16.83 4.96
C VAL A 92 -17.93 -16.10 4.65
N ASP A 93 -17.85 -15.65 3.42
CA ASP A 93 -16.87 -14.73 2.83
C ASP A 93 -16.97 -13.36 3.59
N ALA A 94 -16.63 -13.36 4.88
CA ALA A 94 -16.54 -12.15 5.69
C ALA A 94 -15.26 -11.40 5.28
N ALA A 95 -15.40 -10.46 4.36
CA ALA A 95 -14.34 -9.53 4.02
C ALA A 95 -13.81 -8.88 5.32
N PRO A 96 -12.49 -8.86 5.56
CA PRO A 96 -11.94 -8.26 6.76
C PRO A 96 -12.36 -6.80 6.82
N THR A 97 -13.06 -6.44 7.89
CA THR A 97 -13.43 -5.06 8.20
C THR A 97 -12.13 -4.24 8.23
N GLY A 98 -11.99 -3.24 7.34
CA GLY A 98 -10.77 -2.43 7.24
C GLY A 98 -9.77 -2.85 6.15
N ALA A 99 -10.15 -3.71 5.20
CA ALA A 99 -9.24 -4.12 4.12
C ALA A 99 -8.70 -2.91 3.32
N LEU A 100 -9.54 -1.90 3.08
CA LEU A 100 -9.14 -0.68 2.39
C LEU A 100 -8.07 0.09 3.17
N GLU A 101 -8.21 0.19 4.49
CA GLU A 101 -7.25 0.89 5.36
C GLU A 101 -5.94 0.12 5.52
N ASN A 102 -6.00 -1.22 5.49
CA ASN A 102 -4.83 -2.08 5.68
C ASN A 102 -3.97 -2.23 4.41
N PHE A 103 -4.57 -2.12 3.23
CA PHE A 103 -3.92 -2.42 1.95
C PHE A 103 -3.90 -1.24 0.99
N THR A 104 -4.38 -0.06 1.40
CA THR A 104 -4.30 1.15 0.60
C THR A 104 -3.90 2.36 1.44
N LEU A 105 -3.26 3.31 0.78
CA LEU A 105 -2.93 4.61 1.35
C LEU A 105 -3.92 5.66 0.80
N ASN A 106 -4.67 6.33 1.67
CA ASN A 106 -5.53 7.43 1.27
C ASN A 106 -4.70 8.68 1.00
N LEU A 107 -4.51 9.02 -0.29
CA LEU A 107 -3.68 10.15 -0.71
C LEU A 107 -4.29 11.50 -0.30
N ASN A 108 -5.61 11.64 -0.26
CA ASN A 108 -6.25 12.89 0.19
C ASN A 108 -5.89 13.19 1.66
N LEU A 109 -5.90 12.16 2.53
CA LEU A 109 -5.48 12.31 3.92
C LEU A 109 -3.98 12.61 4.04
N GLN A 110 -3.15 12.04 3.17
CA GLN A 110 -1.72 12.37 3.14
C GLN A 110 -1.47 13.83 2.73
N VAL A 111 -2.26 14.37 1.81
CA VAL A 111 -2.24 15.80 1.44
C VAL A 111 -2.59 16.67 2.67
N LEU A 112 -3.70 16.37 3.34
CA LEU A 112 -4.14 17.10 4.53
C LEU A 112 -3.10 17.05 5.66
N ALA A 113 -2.39 15.94 5.79
CA ALA A 113 -1.30 15.78 6.76
C ALA A 113 0.01 16.47 6.31
N GLY A 114 0.05 17.10 5.14
CA GLY A 114 1.23 17.77 4.62
C GLY A 114 2.38 16.82 4.21
N LYS A 115 2.10 15.54 4.02
CA LYS A 115 3.11 14.51 3.71
C LYS A 115 3.40 14.34 2.22
N ILE A 116 2.55 14.91 1.35
CA ILE A 116 2.73 14.87 -0.10
C ILE A 116 3.45 16.13 -0.56
N ASP A 117 4.46 15.93 -1.39
CA ASP A 117 5.22 17.02 -2.00
C ASP A 117 4.40 17.78 -3.05
N PRO A 118 4.71 19.07 -3.28
CA PRO A 118 4.04 19.83 -4.33
C PRO A 118 4.39 19.24 -5.70
N LEU A 119 3.37 19.04 -6.55
CA LEU A 119 3.61 18.69 -7.95
C LEU A 119 4.00 19.94 -8.72
N ILE A 120 5.17 19.93 -9.32
CA ILE A 120 5.71 21.00 -10.13
C ILE A 120 5.68 20.59 -11.60
N GLY A 121 5.15 21.43 -12.43
CA GLY A 121 4.89 21.08 -13.84
C GLY A 121 3.75 20.06 -13.96
N ARG A 122 3.77 19.24 -15.00
CA ARG A 122 2.80 18.16 -15.25
C ARG A 122 1.34 18.61 -15.38
N GLY A 123 1.09 19.89 -15.63
CA GLY A 123 -0.25 20.43 -15.88
C GLY A 123 -1.00 19.69 -16.99
N PRO A 124 -0.42 19.51 -18.18
CA PRO A 124 -1.07 18.80 -19.28
C PRO A 124 -1.42 17.35 -18.96
N GLU A 125 -0.55 16.64 -18.25
CA GLU A 125 -0.77 15.25 -17.86
C GLU A 125 -1.92 15.13 -16.85
N ILE A 126 -1.96 16.00 -15.82
CA ILE A 126 -3.07 16.03 -14.85
C ILE A 126 -4.38 16.39 -15.54
N GLU A 127 -4.42 17.40 -16.38
CA GLU A 127 -5.62 17.76 -17.13
C GLU A 127 -6.12 16.57 -17.95
N ARG A 128 -5.21 15.84 -18.59
CA ARG A 128 -5.56 14.64 -19.35
C ARG A 128 -6.10 13.51 -18.48
N VAL A 129 -5.55 13.33 -17.28
CA VAL A 129 -6.06 12.39 -16.28
C VAL A 129 -7.48 12.77 -15.87
N ILE A 130 -7.71 14.02 -15.51
CA ILE A 130 -9.03 14.57 -15.12
C ILE A 130 -10.05 14.36 -16.24
N GLN A 131 -9.71 14.77 -17.47
CA GLN A 131 -10.57 14.58 -18.65
C GLN A 131 -10.92 13.10 -18.85
N THR A 132 -9.94 12.20 -18.65
CA THR A 132 -10.14 10.77 -18.81
C THR A 132 -11.09 10.23 -17.75
N LEU A 133 -10.92 10.59 -16.48
CA LEU A 133 -11.79 10.16 -15.37
C LEU A 133 -13.24 10.63 -15.54
N CYS A 134 -13.46 11.76 -16.21
CA CYS A 134 -14.80 12.29 -16.49
C CYS A 134 -15.48 11.64 -17.72
N ARG A 135 -14.81 10.77 -18.46
CA ARG A 135 -15.38 10.13 -19.67
C ARG A 135 -16.39 9.04 -19.28
N ARG A 136 -17.35 8.82 -20.18
CA ARG A 136 -18.32 7.71 -20.04
C ARG A 136 -17.70 6.32 -20.30
N ARG A 137 -16.71 6.24 -21.19
CA ARG A 137 -15.98 5.01 -21.56
C ARG A 137 -14.50 5.30 -21.64
N LYS A 138 -13.66 4.28 -21.45
CA LYS A 138 -12.21 4.44 -21.33
C LYS A 138 -11.85 5.51 -20.30
N ASN A 139 -12.53 5.43 -19.16
CA ASN A 139 -12.45 6.42 -18.08
C ASN A 139 -11.37 6.07 -17.03
N ASN A 140 -10.52 5.10 -17.32
CA ASN A 140 -9.38 4.75 -16.48
C ASN A 140 -8.09 5.24 -17.17
N PRO A 141 -7.42 6.28 -16.67
CA PRO A 141 -6.14 6.71 -17.20
C PRO A 141 -5.05 5.67 -16.91
N LEU A 142 -4.17 5.45 -17.88
CA LEU A 142 -2.96 4.66 -17.74
C LEU A 142 -1.76 5.54 -18.00
N LEU A 143 -1.03 5.88 -16.94
CA LEU A 143 0.20 6.65 -17.02
C LEU A 143 1.31 5.76 -17.55
N VAL A 144 1.83 6.09 -18.72
CA VAL A 144 2.87 5.31 -19.40
C VAL A 144 4.13 6.16 -19.55
N GLY A 145 5.23 5.70 -19.00
CA GLY A 145 6.51 6.40 -19.03
C GLY A 145 7.60 5.59 -18.37
N GLU A 146 8.84 5.96 -18.57
CA GLU A 146 9.98 5.26 -17.95
C GLU A 146 9.97 5.37 -16.43
N ALA A 147 10.78 4.54 -15.76
CA ALA A 147 10.92 4.60 -14.31
C ALA A 147 11.54 5.96 -13.90
N GLY A 148 11.06 6.55 -12.80
CA GLY A 148 11.61 7.79 -12.26
C GLY A 148 11.15 9.09 -12.95
N VAL A 149 10.23 9.03 -13.95
CA VAL A 149 9.72 10.25 -14.60
C VAL A 149 8.61 10.97 -13.83
N GLY A 150 8.17 10.45 -12.68
CA GLY A 150 7.19 11.07 -11.80
C GLY A 150 5.73 10.65 -12.02
N LYS A 151 5.47 9.41 -12.44
CA LYS A 151 4.09 8.88 -12.61
C LYS A 151 3.29 8.91 -11.31
N THR A 152 3.88 8.47 -10.21
CA THR A 152 3.26 8.45 -8.88
C THR A 152 2.91 9.86 -8.41
N ALA A 153 3.80 10.84 -8.67
CA ALA A 153 3.58 12.24 -8.33
C ALA A 153 2.35 12.86 -9.03
N ILE A 154 1.96 12.35 -10.21
CA ILE A 154 0.73 12.79 -10.90
C ILE A 154 -0.52 12.35 -10.12
N ALA A 155 -0.55 11.13 -9.57
CA ALA A 155 -1.67 10.66 -8.74
C ALA A 155 -1.76 11.44 -7.42
N GLU A 156 -0.62 11.74 -6.81
CA GLU A 156 -0.51 12.59 -5.63
C GLU A 156 -0.97 14.03 -5.91
N GLY A 157 -0.55 14.59 -7.04
CA GLY A 157 -0.98 15.92 -7.50
C GLY A 157 -2.47 15.98 -7.78
N LEU A 158 -3.08 14.92 -8.31
CA LEU A 158 -4.53 14.84 -8.47
C LEU A 158 -5.23 14.86 -7.10
N ALA A 159 -4.77 14.07 -6.13
CA ALA A 159 -5.32 14.07 -4.78
C ALA A 159 -5.22 15.47 -4.13
N ARG A 160 -4.12 16.18 -4.37
CA ARG A 160 -3.93 17.55 -3.92
C ARG A 160 -4.94 18.52 -4.52
N ARG A 161 -5.15 18.50 -5.86
CA ARG A 161 -6.17 19.32 -6.52
C ARG A 161 -7.58 19.04 -6.00
N ILE A 162 -7.90 17.77 -5.70
CA ILE A 162 -9.20 17.40 -5.09
C ILE A 162 -9.35 18.07 -3.72
N VAL A 163 -8.34 17.99 -2.87
CA VAL A 163 -8.36 18.58 -1.52
C VAL A 163 -8.43 20.11 -1.57
N GLU A 164 -7.69 20.73 -2.49
CA GLU A 164 -7.67 22.19 -2.73
C GLU A 164 -8.91 22.69 -3.49
N LYS A 165 -9.78 21.77 -3.93
CA LYS A 165 -10.99 22.04 -4.73
C LYS A 165 -10.69 22.72 -6.10
N ASP A 166 -9.49 22.52 -6.62
CA ASP A 166 -9.06 22.94 -7.94
C ASP A 166 -9.33 21.83 -8.98
N ILE A 167 -10.60 21.39 -9.06
CA ILE A 167 -11.01 20.26 -9.89
C ILE A 167 -12.48 20.43 -10.29
N PRO A 168 -12.91 19.87 -11.46
CA PRO A 168 -14.31 19.89 -11.85
C PRO A 168 -15.24 19.28 -10.79
N GLU A 169 -16.46 19.80 -10.67
CA GLU A 169 -17.46 19.40 -9.68
C GLU A 169 -17.72 17.88 -9.64
N VAL A 170 -17.65 17.23 -10.80
CA VAL A 170 -17.82 15.76 -10.94
C VAL A 170 -16.80 14.96 -10.12
N LEU A 171 -15.65 15.52 -9.82
CA LEU A 171 -14.58 14.90 -9.04
C LEU A 171 -14.34 15.59 -7.69
N ALA A 172 -15.14 16.56 -7.32
CA ALA A 172 -14.93 17.37 -6.11
C ALA A 172 -14.91 16.56 -4.80
N ASN A 173 -15.63 15.44 -4.77
CA ASN A 173 -15.70 14.53 -3.62
C ASN A 173 -14.86 13.26 -3.83
N ALA A 174 -14.05 13.19 -4.88
CA ALA A 174 -13.26 12.00 -5.17
C ALA A 174 -12.18 11.78 -4.10
N VAL A 175 -11.92 10.51 -3.81
CA VAL A 175 -10.85 10.09 -2.89
C VAL A 175 -9.92 9.13 -3.61
N VAL A 176 -8.65 9.47 -3.66
CA VAL A 176 -7.63 8.65 -4.31
C VAL A 176 -6.99 7.72 -3.28
N TYR A 177 -7.10 6.42 -3.53
CA TYR A 177 -6.48 5.37 -2.74
C TYR A 177 -5.32 4.75 -3.53
N SER A 178 -4.12 4.83 -3.02
CA SER A 178 -2.95 4.15 -3.60
C SER A 178 -2.87 2.73 -3.07
N LEU A 179 -2.85 1.74 -3.95
CA LEU A 179 -2.73 0.32 -3.57
C LEU A 179 -1.33 0.02 -3.05
N ASP A 180 -1.25 -0.53 -1.85
CA ASP A 180 0.01 -0.98 -1.27
C ASP A 180 0.27 -2.45 -1.60
N MET A 181 1.08 -2.67 -2.64
CA MET A 181 1.46 -4.02 -3.08
C MET A 181 2.28 -4.76 -2.01
N GLY A 182 3.11 -4.03 -1.25
CA GLY A 182 3.90 -4.61 -0.17
C GLY A 182 3.02 -5.17 0.94
N ALA A 183 2.02 -4.38 1.38
CA ALA A 183 1.07 -4.81 2.40
C ALA A 183 0.18 -5.98 1.92
N LEU A 184 -0.24 -5.97 0.65
CA LEU A 184 -1.01 -7.08 0.05
C LEU A 184 -0.23 -8.39 0.05
N LEU A 185 1.08 -8.34 -0.20
CA LEU A 185 1.95 -9.51 -0.31
C LEU A 185 2.55 -9.94 1.04
N ALA A 186 2.63 -9.05 2.01
CA ALA A 186 3.24 -9.33 3.31
C ALA A 186 2.56 -10.52 4.01
N GLY A 187 3.35 -11.57 4.30
CA GLY A 187 2.87 -12.75 5.02
C GLY A 187 1.93 -13.67 4.24
N THR A 188 1.72 -13.46 2.94
CA THR A 188 0.99 -14.41 2.09
C THR A 188 1.88 -15.60 1.77
N LYS A 189 1.41 -16.81 2.09
CA LYS A 189 2.10 -18.07 1.75
C LYS A 189 1.53 -18.68 0.47
N TYR A 190 0.29 -18.38 0.15
CA TYR A 190 -0.43 -18.93 -0.98
C TYR A 190 -1.05 -17.82 -1.83
N ARG A 191 -1.19 -18.11 -3.11
CA ARG A 191 -1.86 -17.22 -4.08
C ARG A 191 -3.27 -16.81 -3.62
N GLY A 192 -4.01 -17.71 -2.99
CA GLY A 192 -5.36 -17.46 -2.50
C GLY A 192 -5.45 -16.35 -1.45
N ASP A 193 -4.44 -16.20 -0.59
CA ASP A 193 -4.42 -15.16 0.44
C ASP A 193 -4.38 -13.76 -0.19
N PHE A 194 -3.55 -13.59 -1.22
CA PHE A 194 -3.46 -12.34 -1.99
C PHE A 194 -4.77 -12.03 -2.73
N GLU A 195 -5.33 -13.02 -3.42
CA GLU A 195 -6.60 -12.86 -4.15
C GLU A 195 -7.75 -12.48 -3.22
N GLN A 196 -7.84 -13.07 -2.04
CA GLN A 196 -8.84 -12.72 -1.02
C GLN A 196 -8.66 -11.29 -0.51
N ARG A 197 -7.44 -10.85 -0.21
CA ARG A 197 -7.16 -9.47 0.21
C ARG A 197 -7.53 -8.46 -0.85
N LEU A 198 -7.11 -8.69 -2.10
CA LEU A 198 -7.44 -7.81 -3.20
C LEU A 198 -8.95 -7.77 -3.46
N LYS A 199 -9.64 -8.91 -3.40
CA LYS A 199 -11.11 -9.00 -3.53
C LYS A 199 -11.81 -8.20 -2.42
N ALA A 200 -11.30 -8.25 -1.19
CA ALA A 200 -11.83 -7.48 -0.08
C ALA A 200 -11.67 -5.96 -0.29
N VAL A 201 -10.50 -5.51 -0.76
CA VAL A 201 -10.26 -4.10 -1.14
C VAL A 201 -11.23 -3.67 -2.25
N MET A 202 -11.34 -4.49 -3.31
CA MET A 202 -12.23 -4.21 -4.44
C MET A 202 -13.70 -4.10 -4.03
N LYS A 203 -14.15 -4.96 -3.11
CA LYS A 203 -15.53 -4.92 -2.58
C LYS A 203 -15.78 -3.61 -1.83
N GLN A 204 -14.86 -3.20 -0.94
CA GLN A 204 -14.99 -1.95 -0.20
C GLN A 204 -14.91 -0.71 -1.10
N LEU A 205 -14.10 -0.75 -2.17
CA LEU A 205 -14.06 0.33 -3.16
C LEU A 205 -15.37 0.43 -3.95
N ALA A 206 -16.00 -0.70 -4.30
CA ALA A 206 -17.27 -0.72 -5.01
C ALA A 206 -18.43 -0.09 -4.19
N GLU A 207 -18.32 -0.08 -2.87
CA GLU A 207 -19.28 0.57 -1.96
C GLU A 207 -19.07 2.10 -1.89
N LYS A 208 -17.98 2.63 -2.46
CA LYS A 208 -17.61 4.05 -2.47
C LYS A 208 -17.53 4.60 -3.90
N PRO A 209 -18.62 5.14 -4.45
CA PRO A 209 -18.67 5.61 -5.85
C PRO A 209 -17.64 6.69 -6.19
N GLU A 210 -17.22 7.46 -5.20
CA GLU A 210 -16.22 8.52 -5.28
C GLU A 210 -14.76 8.00 -5.23
N ALA A 211 -14.56 6.73 -4.92
CA ALA A 211 -13.21 6.17 -4.79
C ALA A 211 -12.53 6.00 -6.15
N ILE A 212 -11.27 6.40 -6.21
CA ILE A 212 -10.36 6.18 -7.35
C ILE A 212 -9.18 5.36 -6.83
N LEU A 213 -8.96 4.18 -7.41
CA LEU A 213 -7.81 3.34 -7.05
C LEU A 213 -6.62 3.68 -7.93
N PHE A 214 -5.53 4.11 -7.33
CA PHE A 214 -4.24 4.23 -8.00
C PHE A 214 -3.44 2.94 -7.80
N ILE A 215 -2.95 2.37 -8.90
CA ILE A 215 -2.11 1.17 -8.90
C ILE A 215 -0.81 1.51 -9.62
N ASP A 216 0.25 1.64 -8.84
CA ASP A 216 1.58 1.76 -9.41
C ASP A 216 2.05 0.39 -9.92
N GLU A 217 2.86 0.40 -10.96
CA GLU A 217 3.33 -0.83 -11.63
C GLU A 217 2.19 -1.84 -11.89
N ILE A 218 1.04 -1.37 -12.39
CA ILE A 218 -0.17 -2.19 -12.60
C ILE A 218 0.09 -3.46 -13.40
N HIS A 219 1.13 -3.49 -14.21
CA HIS A 219 1.56 -4.66 -14.97
C HIS A 219 1.92 -5.86 -14.08
N THR A 220 2.37 -5.62 -12.84
CA THR A 220 2.67 -6.68 -11.86
C THR A 220 1.42 -7.48 -11.48
N LEU A 221 0.25 -6.85 -11.51
CA LEU A 221 -1.03 -7.48 -11.22
C LEU A 221 -1.68 -8.14 -12.44
N ILE A 222 -1.36 -7.68 -13.65
CA ILE A 222 -2.10 -8.05 -14.87
C ILE A 222 -1.32 -9.00 -15.76
N GLY A 223 0.02 -8.95 -15.77
CA GLY A 223 0.85 -9.63 -16.77
C GLY A 223 1.57 -10.86 -16.31
N ALA A 224 1.52 -11.18 -15.07
CA ALA A 224 2.37 -12.16 -14.45
C ALA A 224 1.99 -13.64 -14.72
N GLY A 225 0.86 -13.88 -15.39
CA GLY A 225 0.34 -15.26 -15.60
C GLY A 225 0.96 -16.09 -16.72
N ALA A 226 1.75 -15.49 -17.61
CA ALA A 226 2.11 -16.17 -18.86
C ALA A 226 3.56 -16.70 -18.98
N ALA A 227 4.51 -16.21 -18.17
CA ALA A 227 5.94 -16.46 -18.44
C ALA A 227 6.76 -17.07 -17.30
N SER A 228 6.29 -17.10 -16.06
CA SER A 228 7.03 -17.73 -14.95
C SER A 228 6.06 -18.33 -13.93
N GLY A 229 6.16 -19.62 -13.71
CA GLY A 229 5.27 -20.42 -12.86
C GLY A 229 5.26 -20.00 -11.40
N GLY A 230 4.55 -18.91 -11.07
CA GLY A 230 4.43 -18.45 -9.69
C GLY A 230 3.92 -17.03 -9.51
N THR A 231 3.61 -16.32 -10.57
CA THR A 231 3.24 -14.91 -10.50
C THR A 231 1.75 -14.69 -10.28
N LEU A 232 1.44 -13.63 -9.53
CA LEU A 232 0.11 -13.22 -9.11
C LEU A 232 -0.68 -12.70 -10.31
N ASP A 233 -1.72 -13.41 -10.74
CA ASP A 233 -2.61 -12.96 -11.82
C ASP A 233 -3.93 -12.45 -11.23
N ALA A 234 -3.99 -11.15 -10.99
CA ALA A 234 -5.19 -10.47 -10.56
C ALA A 234 -6.10 -10.03 -11.72
N SER A 235 -5.75 -10.37 -12.95
CA SER A 235 -6.53 -10.00 -14.14
C SER A 235 -7.98 -10.43 -14.04
N ASN A 236 -8.23 -11.61 -13.47
CA ASN A 236 -9.57 -12.15 -13.30
C ASN A 236 -10.44 -11.36 -12.32
N LEU A 237 -9.82 -10.62 -11.39
CA LEU A 237 -10.51 -9.75 -10.44
C LEU A 237 -10.68 -8.33 -10.98
N LEU A 238 -9.63 -7.77 -11.57
CA LEU A 238 -9.63 -6.39 -12.07
C LEU A 238 -10.47 -6.21 -13.34
N LYS A 239 -10.36 -7.12 -14.31
CA LYS A 239 -11.07 -7.02 -15.60
C LYS A 239 -12.59 -6.91 -15.45
N PRO A 240 -13.29 -7.72 -14.64
CA PRO A 240 -14.72 -7.55 -14.42
C PRO A 240 -15.08 -6.21 -13.79
N ALA A 241 -14.37 -5.78 -12.75
CA ALA A 241 -14.64 -4.53 -12.03
C ALA A 241 -14.46 -3.29 -12.92
N LEU A 242 -13.40 -3.28 -13.74
CA LEU A 242 -13.17 -2.24 -14.75
C LEU A 242 -14.22 -2.29 -15.86
N SER A 243 -14.70 -3.50 -16.24
CA SER A 243 -15.68 -3.71 -17.30
C SER A 243 -17.07 -3.22 -16.91
N ASN A 244 -17.47 -3.47 -15.69
CA ASN A 244 -18.78 -3.12 -15.16
C ASN A 244 -18.85 -1.64 -14.70
N GLY A 245 -17.68 -0.94 -14.71
CA GLY A 245 -17.60 0.46 -14.25
C GLY A 245 -17.77 0.64 -12.74
N THR A 246 -17.68 -0.45 -11.97
CA THR A 246 -17.74 -0.42 -10.49
C THR A 246 -16.45 0.07 -9.87
N LEU A 247 -15.37 0.13 -10.63
CA LEU A 247 -14.07 0.63 -10.21
C LEU A 247 -13.60 1.73 -11.15
N LYS A 248 -13.21 2.88 -10.60
CA LYS A 248 -12.37 3.88 -11.27
C LYS A 248 -10.92 3.61 -10.89
N CYS A 249 -10.05 3.50 -11.89
CA CYS A 249 -8.65 3.15 -11.67
C CYS A 249 -7.72 4.07 -12.45
N ILE A 250 -6.63 4.47 -11.81
CA ILE A 250 -5.46 5.08 -12.46
C ILE A 250 -4.35 4.05 -12.39
N GLY A 251 -3.85 3.59 -13.51
CA GLY A 251 -2.69 2.70 -13.55
C GLY A 251 -1.42 3.46 -13.91
N ALA A 252 -0.26 2.98 -13.44
CA ALA A 252 1.04 3.42 -13.92
C ALA A 252 1.85 2.22 -14.42
N THR A 253 2.60 2.40 -15.51
CA THR A 253 3.42 1.34 -16.11
C THR A 253 4.54 1.93 -16.96
N THR A 254 5.49 1.10 -17.41
CA THR A 254 6.53 1.50 -18.36
C THR A 254 6.07 1.33 -19.81
N TYR A 255 6.82 1.90 -20.76
CA TYR A 255 6.56 1.70 -22.18
C TYR A 255 6.73 0.24 -22.62
N GLN A 256 7.72 -0.45 -22.04
CA GLN A 256 7.98 -1.85 -22.35
C GLN A 256 6.80 -2.74 -21.93
N GLU A 257 6.33 -2.57 -20.71
CA GLU A 257 5.23 -3.34 -20.13
C GLU A 257 3.89 -3.01 -20.81
N TYR A 258 3.69 -1.73 -21.17
CA TYR A 258 2.52 -1.33 -21.92
C TYR A 258 2.40 -2.09 -23.23
N ARG A 259 3.48 -2.14 -24.04
CA ARG A 259 3.51 -2.92 -25.29
C ARG A 259 3.40 -4.42 -25.07
N GLY A 260 4.03 -4.92 -24.00
CA GLY A 260 4.03 -6.35 -23.68
C GLY A 260 2.68 -6.89 -23.27
N ILE A 261 1.89 -6.13 -22.52
CA ILE A 261 0.70 -6.56 -21.80
C ILE A 261 -0.56 -5.86 -22.31
N PHE A 262 -0.61 -4.53 -22.20
CA PHE A 262 -1.83 -3.75 -22.45
C PHE A 262 -2.23 -3.69 -23.94
N GLU A 263 -1.28 -3.55 -24.84
CA GLU A 263 -1.58 -3.56 -26.29
C GLU A 263 -2.08 -4.90 -26.79
N LYS A 264 -1.62 -5.99 -26.17
CA LYS A 264 -2.02 -7.37 -26.53
C LYS A 264 -3.37 -7.76 -25.93
N ASP A 265 -3.75 -7.17 -24.81
CA ASP A 265 -5.02 -7.47 -24.15
C ASP A 265 -6.11 -6.47 -24.57
N HIS A 266 -6.95 -6.90 -25.52
CA HIS A 266 -8.06 -6.09 -26.03
C HIS A 266 -9.09 -5.69 -24.96
N ALA A 267 -9.25 -6.46 -23.90
CA ALA A 267 -10.18 -6.13 -22.81
C ALA A 267 -9.68 -4.95 -22.00
N LEU A 268 -8.39 -4.93 -21.68
CA LEU A 268 -7.73 -3.84 -20.97
C LEU A 268 -7.59 -2.57 -21.83
N SER A 269 -7.16 -2.72 -23.09
CA SER A 269 -6.97 -1.59 -24.00
C SER A 269 -8.26 -0.81 -24.29
N ARG A 270 -9.42 -1.47 -24.17
CA ARG A 270 -10.74 -0.81 -24.27
C ARG A 270 -11.17 -0.09 -23.01
N ARG A 271 -10.54 -0.34 -21.88
CA ARG A 271 -10.90 0.21 -20.58
C ARG A 271 -9.97 1.33 -20.13
N PHE A 272 -8.71 1.24 -20.52
CA PHE A 272 -7.70 2.23 -20.20
C PHE A 272 -7.49 3.23 -21.34
N GLN A 273 -7.24 4.48 -20.95
CA GLN A 273 -6.78 5.56 -21.85
C GLN A 273 -5.32 5.84 -21.53
N LYS A 274 -4.46 5.61 -22.49
CA LYS A 274 -3.03 5.94 -22.37
C LYS A 274 -2.84 7.45 -22.17
N VAL A 275 -1.99 7.78 -21.19
CA VAL A 275 -1.48 9.13 -20.93
C VAL A 275 0.03 9.02 -20.87
N ASP A 276 0.72 9.59 -21.85
CA ASP A 276 2.17 9.55 -21.91
C ASP A 276 2.77 10.49 -20.86
N VAL A 277 3.73 9.98 -20.09
CA VAL A 277 4.50 10.73 -19.10
C VAL A 277 5.96 10.71 -19.54
N VAL A 278 6.36 11.74 -20.25
CA VAL A 278 7.72 11.85 -20.79
C VAL A 278 8.71 12.35 -19.75
N GLU A 279 9.98 12.04 -19.92
CA GLU A 279 11.05 12.59 -19.10
C GLU A 279 11.04 14.13 -19.19
N PRO A 280 11.06 14.86 -18.06
CA PRO A 280 11.11 16.32 -18.09
C PRO A 280 12.46 16.80 -18.61
N SER A 281 12.46 17.96 -19.24
CA SER A 281 13.68 18.67 -19.63
C SER A 281 14.52 19.08 -18.41
N ILE A 282 15.79 19.42 -18.64
CA ILE A 282 16.66 19.95 -17.57
C ILE A 282 16.04 21.21 -16.95
N ALA A 283 15.46 22.10 -17.76
CA ALA A 283 14.81 23.32 -17.27
C ALA A 283 13.61 23.01 -16.35
N GLU A 284 12.72 22.10 -16.76
CA GLU A 284 11.60 21.64 -15.93
C GLU A 284 12.09 20.93 -14.66
N THR A 285 13.15 20.14 -14.75
CA THR A 285 13.76 19.48 -13.59
C THR A 285 14.30 20.49 -12.59
N ILE A 286 14.93 21.58 -13.03
CA ILE A 286 15.38 22.66 -12.15
C ILE A 286 14.20 23.27 -11.39
N GLU A 287 13.06 23.51 -12.05
CA GLU A 287 11.86 24.02 -11.38
C GLU A 287 11.29 23.00 -10.38
N ILE A 288 11.30 21.71 -10.71
CA ILE A 288 10.93 20.64 -9.77
C ILE A 288 11.83 20.67 -8.53
N LEU A 289 13.15 20.73 -8.72
CA LEU A 289 14.09 20.81 -7.59
C LEU A 289 13.89 22.07 -6.74
N LYS A 290 13.59 23.22 -7.37
CA LYS A 290 13.24 24.45 -6.63
C LYS A 290 11.97 24.29 -5.79
N GLY A 291 10.95 23.62 -6.32
CA GLY A 291 9.72 23.35 -5.59
C GLY A 291 9.90 22.39 -4.41
N LEU A 292 10.80 21.42 -4.53
CA LEU A 292 11.12 20.45 -3.49
C LEU A 292 12.15 20.96 -2.48
N LYS A 293 12.89 22.00 -2.80
CA LYS A 293 14.02 22.54 -2.03
C LYS A 293 13.73 22.68 -0.53
N SER A 294 12.61 23.26 -0.16
CA SER A 294 12.26 23.52 1.24
C SER A 294 12.15 22.23 2.07
N ARG A 295 11.64 21.16 1.47
CA ARG A 295 11.50 19.85 2.12
C ARG A 295 12.86 19.22 2.40
N PHE A 296 13.77 19.24 1.44
CA PHE A 296 15.12 18.73 1.60
C PHE A 296 15.95 19.57 2.55
N GLU A 297 15.82 20.91 2.52
CA GLU A 297 16.45 21.82 3.48
C GLU A 297 15.99 21.55 4.90
N GLU A 298 14.69 21.30 5.10
CA GLU A 298 14.13 20.96 6.41
C GLU A 298 14.61 19.60 6.91
N HIS A 299 14.67 18.61 6.02
CA HIS A 299 15.09 17.26 6.37
C HIS A 299 16.58 17.19 6.74
N HIS A 300 17.44 17.75 5.89
CA HIS A 300 18.89 17.69 6.07
C HIS A 300 19.46 18.80 6.96
N LYS A 301 18.65 19.82 7.30
CA LYS A 301 19.09 21.02 8.04
C LYS A 301 20.22 21.80 7.35
N VAL A 302 20.22 21.79 6.02
CA VAL A 302 21.17 22.49 5.14
C VAL A 302 20.44 23.51 4.28
N LYS A 303 21.20 24.35 3.57
CA LYS A 303 20.67 25.28 2.57
C LYS A 303 21.22 24.98 1.19
N TYR A 304 20.35 24.86 0.20
CA TYR A 304 20.73 24.70 -1.19
C TYR A 304 20.76 26.04 -1.90
N SER A 305 21.88 26.38 -2.53
CA SER A 305 21.96 27.53 -3.42
C SER A 305 21.19 27.28 -4.72
N ALA A 306 20.75 28.33 -5.39
CA ALA A 306 20.11 28.18 -6.71
C ALA A 306 21.06 27.52 -7.74
N SER A 307 22.35 27.86 -7.69
CA SER A 307 23.36 27.24 -8.55
C SER A 307 23.56 25.74 -8.28
N ALA A 308 23.46 25.32 -7.01
CA ALA A 308 23.57 23.88 -6.68
C ALA A 308 22.44 23.07 -7.31
N LEU A 309 21.19 23.58 -7.30
CA LEU A 309 20.06 22.90 -7.93
C LEU A 309 20.21 22.83 -9.47
N VAL A 310 20.70 23.90 -10.09
CA VAL A 310 21.02 23.90 -11.52
C VAL A 310 22.08 22.85 -11.83
N SER A 311 23.21 22.88 -11.11
CA SER A 311 24.29 21.92 -11.29
C SER A 311 23.84 20.48 -11.07
N ALA A 312 22.99 20.23 -10.07
CA ALA A 312 22.44 18.88 -9.79
C ALA A 312 21.64 18.36 -11.00
N ALA A 313 20.76 19.16 -11.58
CA ALA A 313 19.98 18.76 -12.76
C ALA A 313 20.87 18.54 -14.00
N GLU A 314 21.81 19.45 -14.28
CA GLU A 314 22.72 19.35 -15.43
C GLU A 314 23.69 18.18 -15.33
N LEU A 315 24.31 17.97 -14.15
CA LEU A 315 25.24 16.88 -13.94
C LEU A 315 24.52 15.52 -13.91
N ALA A 316 23.35 15.43 -13.29
CA ALA A 316 22.54 14.23 -13.35
C ALA A 316 22.16 13.86 -14.78
N ALA A 317 21.73 14.83 -15.58
CA ALA A 317 21.39 14.62 -17.00
C ALA A 317 22.59 14.15 -17.82
N LYS A 318 23.80 14.68 -17.54
CA LYS A 318 25.01 14.41 -18.30
C LYS A 318 25.69 13.09 -17.93
N TYR A 319 25.71 12.72 -16.67
CA TYR A 319 26.56 11.65 -16.16
C TYR A 319 25.80 10.41 -15.68
N ILE A 320 24.51 10.52 -15.32
CA ILE A 320 23.70 9.40 -14.89
C ILE A 320 22.79 8.98 -16.06
N ASN A 321 23.23 7.95 -16.80
CA ASN A 321 22.59 7.55 -18.06
C ASN A 321 21.62 6.35 -17.93
N ASP A 322 21.65 5.66 -16.81
CA ASP A 322 20.84 4.47 -16.51
C ASP A 322 19.50 4.80 -15.82
N ARG A 323 19.28 6.08 -15.52
CA ARG A 323 18.08 6.58 -14.84
C ARG A 323 17.54 7.85 -15.53
N HIS A 324 16.30 8.22 -15.21
CA HIS A 324 15.61 9.36 -15.84
C HIS A 324 15.44 10.53 -14.87
N LEU A 325 15.32 11.73 -15.44
CA LEU A 325 14.88 12.91 -14.73
C LEU A 325 13.37 12.79 -14.40
N PRO A 326 12.90 13.37 -13.30
CA PRO A 326 13.65 14.15 -12.31
C PRO A 326 14.32 13.31 -11.22
N ASP A 327 14.02 12.01 -11.12
CA ASP A 327 14.39 11.13 -10.02
C ASP A 327 15.91 11.13 -9.75
N LYS A 328 16.72 10.94 -10.78
CA LYS A 328 18.20 10.99 -10.65
C LYS A 328 18.74 12.33 -10.16
N ALA A 329 18.06 13.46 -10.46
CA ALA A 329 18.49 14.77 -9.98
C ALA A 329 18.02 15.03 -8.55
N ILE A 330 16.88 14.48 -8.16
CA ILE A 330 16.37 14.49 -6.79
C ILE A 330 17.35 13.72 -5.89
N ASP A 331 17.78 12.54 -6.29
CA ASP A 331 18.75 11.75 -5.55
C ASP A 331 20.08 12.49 -5.37
N VAL A 332 20.55 13.22 -6.39
CA VAL A 332 21.79 14.01 -6.28
C VAL A 332 21.68 15.07 -5.19
N ILE A 333 20.55 15.79 -5.08
CA ILE A 333 20.39 16.79 -4.01
C ILE A 333 20.19 16.14 -2.65
N ASP A 334 19.52 15.00 -2.58
CA ASP A 334 19.32 14.24 -1.35
C ASP A 334 20.65 13.72 -0.79
N GLU A 335 21.46 13.08 -1.63
CA GLU A 335 22.79 12.58 -1.28
C GLU A 335 23.75 13.73 -0.86
N ALA A 336 23.74 14.83 -1.63
CA ALA A 336 24.54 16.01 -1.29
C ALA A 336 24.13 16.64 0.05
N GLY A 337 22.82 16.68 0.33
CA GLY A 337 22.29 17.16 1.61
C GLY A 337 22.67 16.28 2.78
N ALA A 338 22.58 14.95 2.59
CA ALA A 338 22.99 13.98 3.59
C ALA A 338 24.49 14.09 3.89
N ALA A 339 25.32 14.16 2.86
CA ALA A 339 26.77 14.32 3.01
C ALA A 339 27.12 15.62 3.76
N GLN A 340 26.50 16.75 3.40
CA GLN A 340 26.76 18.04 4.04
C GLN A 340 26.31 18.09 5.51
N ARG A 341 25.27 17.32 5.86
CA ARG A 341 24.78 17.22 7.24
C ARG A 341 25.75 16.47 8.16
N ILE A 342 26.53 15.52 7.62
CA ILE A 342 27.47 14.69 8.38
C ILE A 342 28.78 15.44 8.64
N LEU A 343 29.14 16.41 7.77
CA LEU A 343 30.30 17.26 7.91
C LEU A 343 30.12 18.32 9.01
#